data_ad64051e0a2f13e11a06f3a7c7a5231e
#
_entry.id   ad64051e0a2f13e11a06f3a7c7a5231e
#
_cell.length_a   1.000
_cell.length_b   1.000
_cell.length_c   1.000
_cell.angle_alpha   90.00
_cell.angle_beta   90.00
_cell.angle_gamma   90.00
#
_symmetry.space_group_name_H-M   'P 1'
#
loop_
_entity.id
_entity.type
_entity.pdbx_description
1 polymer ?
#
loop_
_entity_poly.entity_id
_entity_poly.type
_entity_poly.pdbx_seq_one_letter_code
_entity_poly.pdbx_strand_id
1 'polypeptide(L)'
;MEPAAGGNLYRYMRIMPKKRPKRYNSKDSRGVLRGKRHIYECPAEVELSQEPGHWEGEPVIGVDKRFSLLTFVERRSGFAIIKKLRACTTLEVNAATIHAISDHRKMLRTITFDNGTEFHDYKQLEFGFSIRCYFATPYHSRERGSNENLNGLIRPYVPKGVSMKSLTQERCDEIAGDLNTRPRKRYGFRTPSEMYYAS
;
A
#
# COMPACT_ATOMS: atom_id res chain seq x y z
N MET A 1 10.95 37.06 -27.44
CA MET A 1 10.75 36.66 -26.04
C MET A 1 11.16 35.20 -25.95
N GLU A 2 12.35 34.94 -25.47
CA GLU A 2 12.79 33.56 -25.22
C GLU A 2 11.99 32.96 -24.04
N PRO A 3 11.56 31.68 -24.13
CA PRO A 3 10.89 31.04 -23.01
C PRO A 3 11.93 30.85 -21.90
N ALA A 4 11.58 31.34 -20.71
CA ALA A 4 12.38 31.14 -19.51
C ALA A 4 12.79 29.67 -19.38
N ALA A 5 14.10 29.43 -19.25
CA ALA A 5 14.68 28.12 -19.05
C ALA A 5 14.16 27.50 -17.76
N GLY A 6 13.04 26.82 -17.86
CA GLY A 6 12.50 26.02 -16.76
C GLY A 6 13.47 24.91 -16.42
N GLY A 7 14.16 25.05 -15.31
CA GLY A 7 15.12 24.06 -14.85
C GLY A 7 14.48 22.67 -14.71
N ASN A 8 15.28 21.62 -14.83
CA ASN A 8 14.85 20.21 -14.77
C ASN A 8 14.51 19.72 -13.35
N LEU A 9 14.39 20.62 -12.38
CA LEU A 9 14.08 20.30 -10.96
C LEU A 9 12.78 19.51 -10.79
N TYR A 10 11.79 19.70 -11.68
CA TYR A 10 10.54 18.94 -11.65
C TYR A 10 10.76 17.41 -11.81
N ARG A 11 11.89 16.99 -12.42
CA ARG A 11 12.26 15.56 -12.57
C ARG A 11 12.63 14.90 -11.25
N TYR A 12 13.05 15.70 -10.27
CA TYR A 12 13.42 15.26 -8.92
C TYR A 12 12.27 15.42 -7.92
N MET A 13 11.14 15.97 -8.35
CA MET A 13 9.98 16.08 -7.50
C MET A 13 9.30 14.73 -7.31
N ARG A 14 8.85 14.48 -6.10
CA ARG A 14 8.12 13.27 -5.71
C ARG A 14 6.86 13.01 -6.55
N ILE A 15 6.21 14.06 -7.03
CA ILE A 15 5.03 14.02 -7.89
C ILE A 15 5.38 14.69 -9.21
N MET A 16 5.58 13.89 -10.25
CA MET A 16 5.74 14.40 -11.62
C MET A 16 4.36 14.64 -12.25
N PRO A 17 4.20 15.72 -13.07
CA PRO A 17 2.99 15.91 -13.87
C PRO A 17 2.76 14.68 -14.75
N LYS A 18 1.68 13.96 -14.52
CA LYS A 18 1.32 12.79 -15.34
C LYS A 18 0.52 13.26 -16.55
N LYS A 19 0.96 12.98 -17.78
CA LYS A 19 0.06 12.93 -18.93
C LYS A 19 -0.98 11.83 -18.66
N ARG A 20 -2.28 12.19 -18.60
CA ARG A 20 -3.36 11.20 -18.49
C ARG A 20 -3.37 10.32 -19.75
N PRO A 21 -3.12 9.01 -19.64
CA PRO A 21 -3.35 8.12 -20.77
C PRO A 21 -4.85 8.11 -21.10
N LYS A 22 -5.20 8.11 -22.39
CA LYS A 22 -6.57 7.89 -22.83
C LYS A 22 -7.04 6.52 -22.31
N ARG A 23 -8.12 6.49 -21.55
CA ARG A 23 -8.76 5.25 -21.10
C ARG A 23 -9.45 4.62 -22.31
N TYR A 24 -8.87 3.57 -22.86
CA TYR A 24 -9.61 2.65 -23.70
C TYR A 24 -10.41 1.71 -22.81
N ASN A 25 -11.66 1.39 -23.20
CA ASN A 25 -12.52 0.39 -22.55
C ASN A 25 -11.88 -1.01 -22.67
N SER A 26 -10.95 -1.33 -21.79
CA SER A 26 -10.53 -2.72 -21.62
C SER A 26 -11.56 -3.39 -20.71
N LYS A 27 -12.22 -4.46 -21.21
CA LYS A 27 -13.00 -5.35 -20.35
C LYS A 27 -12.07 -5.84 -19.23
N ASP A 28 -12.53 -5.69 -17.98
CA ASP A 28 -11.80 -6.19 -16.82
C ASP A 28 -11.75 -7.72 -16.92
N SER A 29 -10.59 -8.27 -17.30
CA SER A 29 -10.34 -9.71 -17.42
C SER A 29 -9.89 -10.34 -16.09
N ARG A 30 -9.81 -9.54 -15.02
CA ARG A 30 -9.43 -10.04 -13.69
C ARG A 30 -10.59 -10.85 -13.11
N GLY A 31 -10.25 -11.99 -12.49
CA GLY A 31 -11.23 -12.86 -11.86
C GLY A 31 -12.06 -12.10 -10.82
N VAL A 32 -13.35 -12.46 -10.73
CA VAL A 32 -14.26 -11.85 -9.76
C VAL A 32 -14.04 -12.49 -8.39
N LEU A 33 -13.64 -11.72 -7.41
CA LEU A 33 -13.63 -12.12 -6.00
C LEU A 33 -15.07 -12.29 -5.52
N ARG A 34 -15.53 -13.55 -5.40
CA ARG A 34 -16.88 -13.85 -4.92
C ARG A 34 -17.00 -13.66 -3.42
N GLY A 35 -18.08 -13.03 -2.98
CA GLY A 35 -18.41 -12.84 -1.56
C GLY A 35 -17.48 -11.88 -0.82
N LYS A 36 -16.76 -11.02 -1.55
CA LYS A 36 -15.97 -9.94 -0.94
C LYS A 36 -16.86 -8.85 -0.38
N ARG A 37 -16.43 -8.22 0.71
CA ARG A 37 -17.05 -6.99 1.23
C ARG A 37 -16.47 -5.80 0.47
N HIS A 38 -17.32 -4.94 0.01
CA HIS A 38 -16.90 -3.70 -0.62
C HIS A 38 -16.46 -2.67 0.42
N ILE A 39 -15.58 -1.74 0.03
CA ILE A 39 -15.09 -0.68 0.92
C ILE A 39 -16.23 0.21 1.47
N TYR A 40 -17.31 0.42 0.71
CA TYR A 40 -18.46 1.18 1.17
C TYR A 40 -19.32 0.45 2.23
N GLU A 41 -19.09 -0.85 2.45
CA GLU A 41 -19.65 -1.61 3.57
C GLU A 41 -18.80 -1.44 4.85
N CYS A 42 -17.68 -0.70 4.72
CA CYS A 42 -16.79 -0.42 5.83
C CYS A 42 -17.44 0.60 6.77
N PRO A 43 -17.38 0.40 8.09
CA PRO A 43 -17.88 1.40 9.04
C PRO A 43 -17.24 2.76 8.83
N ALA A 44 -17.99 3.85 9.01
CA ALA A 44 -17.51 5.22 8.80
C ALA A 44 -16.28 5.56 9.65
N GLU A 45 -16.16 4.98 10.84
CA GLU A 45 -15.02 5.13 11.76
C GLU A 45 -13.70 4.71 11.10
N VAL A 46 -13.74 3.69 10.24
CA VAL A 46 -12.58 3.21 9.48
C VAL A 46 -12.17 4.22 8.41
N GLU A 47 -13.14 4.84 7.73
CA GLU A 47 -12.86 5.88 6.73
C GLU A 47 -12.24 7.13 7.36
N LEU A 48 -12.71 7.53 8.52
CA LEU A 48 -12.21 8.70 9.24
C LEU A 48 -10.81 8.50 9.81
N SER A 49 -10.29 7.27 9.81
CA SER A 49 -8.96 6.92 10.33
C SER A 49 -8.72 7.41 11.78
N GLN A 50 -9.78 7.44 12.59
CA GLN A 50 -9.72 7.94 13.97
C GLN A 50 -9.21 6.88 14.93
N GLU A 51 -9.56 5.62 14.70
CA GLU A 51 -9.13 4.50 15.51
C GLU A 51 -7.91 3.78 14.91
N PRO A 52 -7.02 3.21 15.74
CA PRO A 52 -5.92 2.38 15.26
C PRO A 52 -6.40 0.99 14.82
N GLY A 53 -5.56 0.34 14.01
CA GLY A 53 -5.78 -1.05 13.61
C GLY A 53 -6.46 -1.25 12.26
N HIS A 54 -6.66 -0.17 11.51
CA HIS A 54 -7.21 -0.22 10.16
C HIS A 54 -6.09 -0.05 9.13
N TRP A 55 -5.86 -1.09 8.33
CA TRP A 55 -4.74 -1.15 7.41
C TRP A 55 -5.20 -1.11 5.95
N GLU A 56 -4.35 -0.59 5.10
CA GLU A 56 -4.45 -0.73 3.64
C GLU A 56 -3.31 -1.60 3.15
N GLY A 57 -3.59 -2.58 2.28
CA GLY A 57 -2.61 -3.46 1.67
C GLY A 57 -2.63 -3.37 0.15
N GLU A 58 -1.44 -3.29 -0.49
CA GLU A 58 -1.32 -3.19 -1.95
C GLU A 58 -0.03 -3.80 -2.46
N PRO A 59 -0.06 -4.57 -3.56
CA PRO A 59 1.15 -4.99 -4.24
C PRO A 59 1.69 -3.86 -5.12
N VAL A 60 2.99 -3.62 -5.06
CA VAL A 60 3.73 -2.73 -5.97
C VAL A 60 4.52 -3.59 -6.93
N ILE A 61 4.02 -3.70 -8.16
CA ILE A 61 4.58 -4.59 -9.18
C ILE A 61 5.81 -3.95 -9.84
N GLY A 62 6.91 -4.71 -9.94
CA GLY A 62 8.12 -4.32 -10.64
C GLY A 62 7.97 -4.35 -12.17
N VAL A 63 8.95 -3.83 -12.89
CA VAL A 63 8.94 -3.77 -14.37
C VAL A 63 8.89 -5.16 -15.00
N ASP A 64 9.53 -6.13 -14.38
CA ASP A 64 9.57 -7.54 -14.81
C ASP A 64 8.28 -8.32 -14.49
N LYS A 65 7.31 -7.69 -13.82
CA LYS A 65 6.03 -8.26 -13.37
C LYS A 65 6.15 -9.51 -12.48
N ARG A 66 7.36 -9.97 -12.20
CA ARG A 66 7.64 -11.13 -11.36
C ARG A 66 7.92 -10.70 -9.92
N PHE A 67 8.94 -9.86 -9.74
CA PHE A 67 9.30 -9.35 -8.42
C PHE A 67 8.47 -8.14 -8.06
N SER A 68 7.93 -8.12 -6.85
CA SER A 68 7.07 -7.05 -6.36
C SER A 68 7.28 -6.79 -4.87
N LEU A 69 6.70 -5.73 -4.38
CA LEU A 69 6.58 -5.45 -2.96
C LEU A 69 5.11 -5.60 -2.56
N LEU A 70 4.88 -6.09 -1.36
CA LEU A 70 3.60 -5.97 -0.69
C LEU A 70 3.75 -4.90 0.39
N THR A 71 2.97 -3.85 0.28
CA THR A 71 3.01 -2.71 1.20
C THR A 71 1.77 -2.71 2.06
N PHE A 72 1.95 -2.46 3.35
CA PHE A 72 0.87 -2.20 4.29
C PHE A 72 1.07 -0.83 4.92
N VAL A 73 -0.01 -0.12 5.14
CA VAL A 73 0.00 1.12 5.89
C VAL A 73 -1.17 1.17 6.87
N GLU A 74 -0.87 1.45 8.12
CA GLU A 74 -1.89 1.71 9.13
C GLU A 74 -2.45 3.13 8.91
N ARG A 75 -3.77 3.24 8.79
CA ARG A 75 -4.43 4.45 8.27
C ARG A 75 -4.29 5.68 9.17
N ARG A 76 -4.33 5.48 10.48
CA ARG A 76 -4.25 6.55 11.48
C ARG A 76 -2.83 7.08 11.63
N SER A 77 -1.87 6.20 11.87
CA SER A 77 -0.47 6.54 12.17
C SER A 77 0.38 6.74 10.92
N GLY A 78 -0.02 6.10 9.80
CA GLY A 78 0.83 6.01 8.61
C GLY A 78 2.02 5.06 8.80
N PHE A 79 1.98 4.19 9.83
CA PHE A 79 2.99 3.17 10.04
C PHE A 79 3.01 2.19 8.88
N ALA A 80 4.18 1.93 8.32
CA ALA A 80 4.36 1.19 7.10
C ALA A 80 5.09 -0.13 7.32
N ILE A 81 4.65 -1.19 6.62
CA ILE A 81 5.36 -2.46 6.52
C ILE A 81 5.57 -2.73 5.03
N ILE A 82 6.76 -3.20 4.67
CA ILE A 82 7.12 -3.52 3.29
C ILE A 82 7.67 -4.94 3.24
N LYS A 83 7.01 -5.81 2.46
CA LYS A 83 7.46 -7.19 2.25
C LYS A 83 7.87 -7.40 0.80
N LYS A 84 8.99 -8.09 0.62
CA LYS A 84 9.46 -8.52 -0.70
C LYS A 84 8.67 -9.73 -1.16
N LEU A 85 8.18 -9.71 -2.40
CA LEU A 85 7.58 -10.86 -3.06
C LEU A 85 8.47 -11.32 -4.22
N ARG A 86 8.65 -12.64 -4.36
CA ARG A 86 9.32 -13.27 -5.50
C ARG A 86 8.38 -13.46 -6.68
N ALA A 87 7.08 -13.58 -6.39
CA ALA A 87 6.00 -13.63 -7.35
C ALA A 87 4.74 -13.01 -6.72
N CYS A 88 3.86 -12.43 -7.55
CA CYS A 88 2.59 -11.88 -7.07
C CYS A 88 1.49 -12.95 -7.20
N THR A 89 1.70 -14.11 -6.58
CA THR A 89 0.73 -15.21 -6.52
C THR A 89 -0.09 -15.14 -5.24
N THR A 90 -1.31 -15.67 -5.25
CA THR A 90 -2.19 -15.71 -4.08
C THR A 90 -1.50 -16.36 -2.87
N LEU A 91 -0.80 -17.47 -3.08
CA LEU A 91 -0.09 -18.17 -2.01
C LEU A 91 1.00 -17.30 -1.37
N GLU A 92 1.84 -16.66 -2.19
CA GLU A 92 2.96 -15.86 -1.69
C GLU A 92 2.47 -14.56 -1.05
N VAL A 93 1.46 -13.90 -1.63
CA VAL A 93 0.83 -12.71 -1.06
C VAL A 93 0.18 -13.04 0.28
N ASN A 94 -0.53 -14.18 0.38
CA ASN A 94 -1.16 -14.59 1.63
C ASN A 94 -0.10 -14.90 2.72
N ALA A 95 0.94 -15.65 2.40
CA ALA A 95 2.04 -15.94 3.32
C ALA A 95 2.77 -14.67 3.79
N ALA A 96 3.07 -13.75 2.85
CA ALA A 96 3.70 -12.47 3.17
C ALA A 96 2.79 -11.58 4.03
N THR A 97 1.47 -11.59 3.77
CA THR A 97 0.48 -10.89 4.58
C THR A 97 0.48 -11.42 6.01
N ILE A 98 0.35 -12.75 6.19
CA ILE A 98 0.37 -13.38 7.51
C ILE A 98 1.64 -12.98 8.27
N HIS A 99 2.80 -13.09 7.62
CA HIS A 99 4.07 -12.70 8.25
C HIS A 99 4.11 -11.21 8.62
N ALA A 100 3.59 -10.34 7.75
CA ALA A 100 3.60 -8.90 7.99
C ALA A 100 2.74 -8.48 9.18
N ILE A 101 1.57 -9.13 9.36
CA ILE A 101 0.57 -8.71 10.36
C ILE A 101 0.64 -9.48 11.68
N SER A 102 1.42 -10.58 11.75
CA SER A 102 1.48 -11.44 12.94
C SER A 102 1.90 -10.69 14.21
N ASP A 103 2.91 -9.84 14.10
CA ASP A 103 3.43 -9.04 15.22
C ASP A 103 2.48 -7.91 15.64
N HIS A 104 1.50 -7.60 14.78
CA HIS A 104 0.53 -6.51 14.98
C HIS A 104 -0.87 -7.01 15.35
N ARG A 105 -1.04 -8.33 15.60
CA ARG A 105 -2.33 -8.99 15.78
C ARG A 105 -3.24 -8.32 16.81
N LYS A 106 -2.67 -7.82 17.92
CA LYS A 106 -3.46 -7.20 19.00
C LYS A 106 -4.14 -5.90 18.59
N MET A 107 -3.58 -5.20 17.61
CA MET A 107 -4.08 -3.91 17.13
C MET A 107 -4.72 -4.02 15.74
N LEU A 108 -4.77 -5.23 15.15
CA LEU A 108 -5.30 -5.45 13.82
C LEU A 108 -6.81 -5.64 13.87
N ARG A 109 -7.57 -4.80 13.18
CA ARG A 109 -9.04 -4.84 13.09
C ARG A 109 -9.53 -5.11 11.68
N THR A 110 -9.03 -4.36 10.71
CA THR A 110 -9.43 -4.52 9.31
C THR A 110 -8.24 -4.36 8.36
N ILE A 111 -8.35 -4.98 7.19
CA ILE A 111 -7.44 -4.70 6.08
C ILE A 111 -8.27 -4.36 4.84
N THR A 112 -7.94 -3.26 4.18
CA THR A 112 -8.51 -2.90 2.88
C THR A 112 -7.49 -3.22 1.79
N PHE A 113 -7.86 -4.10 0.88
CA PHE A 113 -7.05 -4.48 -0.29
C PHE A 113 -7.55 -3.79 -1.56
N ASP A 114 -6.73 -3.82 -2.60
CA ASP A 114 -7.23 -3.58 -3.93
C ASP A 114 -8.03 -4.81 -4.44
N ASN A 115 -8.59 -4.69 -5.65
CA ASN A 115 -9.42 -5.76 -6.21
C ASN A 115 -8.59 -6.77 -7.02
N GLY A 116 -7.35 -7.02 -6.61
CA GLY A 116 -6.43 -7.96 -7.27
C GLY A 116 -6.79 -9.42 -7.00
N THR A 117 -6.53 -10.28 -7.98
CA THR A 117 -6.75 -11.74 -7.87
C THR A 117 -5.82 -12.40 -6.86
N GLU A 118 -4.70 -11.78 -6.57
CA GLU A 118 -3.72 -12.21 -5.58
C GLU A 118 -4.26 -12.28 -4.15
N PHE A 119 -5.38 -11.62 -3.87
CA PHE A 119 -6.05 -11.63 -2.56
C PHE A 119 -7.21 -12.61 -2.46
N HIS A 120 -7.32 -13.60 -3.37
CA HIS A 120 -8.43 -14.55 -3.37
C HIS A 120 -8.57 -15.36 -2.07
N ASP A 121 -7.48 -15.60 -1.35
CA ASP A 121 -7.47 -16.37 -0.10
C ASP A 121 -7.70 -15.50 1.15
N TYR A 122 -8.22 -14.29 1.01
CA TYR A 122 -8.45 -13.35 2.12
C TYR A 122 -9.26 -13.93 3.28
N LYS A 123 -10.13 -14.92 3.02
CA LYS A 123 -10.91 -15.59 4.07
C LYS A 123 -10.05 -16.34 5.09
N GLN A 124 -8.89 -16.81 4.70
CA GLN A 124 -7.91 -17.41 5.62
C GLN A 124 -7.36 -16.35 6.58
N LEU A 125 -7.14 -15.13 6.11
CA LEU A 125 -6.72 -14.00 6.94
C LEU A 125 -7.84 -13.61 7.92
N GLU A 126 -9.09 -13.51 7.45
CA GLU A 126 -10.24 -13.19 8.30
C GLU A 126 -10.38 -14.21 9.43
N PHE A 127 -10.30 -15.50 9.10
CA PHE A 127 -10.41 -16.58 10.10
C PHE A 127 -9.21 -16.61 11.06
N GLY A 128 -7.98 -16.56 10.53
CA GLY A 128 -6.75 -16.70 11.32
C GLY A 128 -6.49 -15.53 12.28
N PHE A 129 -6.90 -14.33 11.91
CA PHE A 129 -6.66 -13.11 12.69
C PHE A 129 -7.92 -12.51 13.32
N SER A 130 -9.10 -13.07 13.06
CA SER A 130 -10.40 -12.53 13.51
C SER A 130 -10.62 -11.08 13.05
N ILE A 131 -10.26 -10.78 11.81
CA ILE A 131 -10.36 -9.45 11.19
C ILE A 131 -11.40 -9.42 10.08
N ARG A 132 -11.67 -8.25 9.56
CA ARG A 132 -12.50 -8.07 8.35
C ARG A 132 -11.64 -7.53 7.22
N CYS A 133 -11.78 -8.15 6.03
CA CYS A 133 -11.15 -7.67 4.81
C CYS A 133 -12.18 -6.93 3.95
N TYR A 134 -11.79 -5.77 3.44
CA TYR A 134 -12.57 -4.95 2.53
C TYR A 134 -11.82 -4.78 1.20
N PHE A 135 -12.55 -4.52 0.14
CA PHE A 135 -11.99 -4.39 -1.21
C PHE A 135 -12.41 -3.09 -1.83
N ALA A 136 -11.42 -2.32 -2.30
CA ALA A 136 -11.65 -1.07 -2.98
C ALA A 136 -12.40 -1.25 -4.30
N THR A 137 -13.11 -0.22 -4.71
CA THR A 137 -13.75 -0.18 -6.03
C THR A 137 -12.69 -0.15 -7.12
N PRO A 138 -12.82 -0.95 -8.18
CA PRO A 138 -11.89 -0.90 -9.31
C PRO A 138 -11.75 0.53 -9.84
N TYR A 139 -10.51 0.96 -10.07
CA TYR A 139 -10.17 2.30 -10.60
C TYR A 139 -10.47 3.50 -9.68
N HIS A 140 -10.87 3.29 -8.42
CA HIS A 140 -11.08 4.35 -7.43
C HIS A 140 -9.88 4.46 -6.47
N SER A 141 -8.74 4.97 -6.96
CA SER A 141 -7.52 5.09 -6.16
C SER A 141 -7.68 5.98 -4.92
N ARG A 142 -8.65 6.91 -4.92
CA ARG A 142 -8.93 7.79 -3.78
C ARG A 142 -9.39 7.05 -2.53
N GLU A 143 -10.00 5.89 -2.67
CA GLU A 143 -10.44 5.05 -1.56
C GLU A 143 -9.28 4.45 -0.77
N ARG A 144 -8.05 4.51 -1.32
CA ARG A 144 -6.80 3.99 -0.73
C ARG A 144 -5.71 5.05 -0.71
N GLY A 145 -6.06 6.25 -0.23
CA GLY A 145 -5.17 7.39 -0.20
C GLY A 145 -3.90 7.17 0.63
N SER A 146 -3.97 6.34 1.69
CA SER A 146 -2.82 6.03 2.53
C SER A 146 -1.78 5.22 1.77
N ASN A 147 -2.19 4.20 1.00
CA ASN A 147 -1.28 3.42 0.17
C ASN A 147 -0.73 4.22 -1.01
N GLU A 148 -1.54 5.04 -1.68
CA GLU A 148 -1.05 5.91 -2.75
C GLU A 148 0.04 6.85 -2.23
N ASN A 149 -0.15 7.42 -1.03
CA ASN A 149 0.86 8.23 -0.36
C ASN A 149 2.11 7.41 0.00
N LEU A 150 1.96 6.22 0.60
CA LEU A 150 3.07 5.34 0.95
C LEU A 150 3.88 4.98 -0.30
N ASN A 151 3.22 4.58 -1.38
CA ASN A 151 3.87 4.27 -2.64
C ASN A 151 4.67 5.46 -3.19
N GLY A 152 4.14 6.68 -3.04
CA GLY A 152 4.88 7.91 -3.36
C GLY A 152 6.14 8.09 -2.50
N LEU A 153 6.10 7.69 -1.22
CA LEU A 153 7.24 7.78 -0.30
C LEU A 153 8.32 6.73 -0.58
N ILE A 154 7.93 5.56 -1.10
CA ILE A 154 8.84 4.48 -1.48
C ILE A 154 9.61 4.81 -2.77
N ARG A 155 9.05 5.63 -3.66
CA ARG A 155 9.64 5.91 -4.99
C ARG A 155 11.07 6.46 -5.00
N PRO A 156 11.53 7.27 -4.05
CA PRO A 156 12.94 7.65 -3.97
C PRO A 156 13.89 6.46 -3.75
N TYR A 157 13.44 5.41 -3.07
CA TYR A 157 14.22 4.20 -2.79
C TYR A 157 14.07 3.15 -3.90
N VAL A 158 12.87 3.03 -4.46
CA VAL A 158 12.50 2.07 -5.50
C VAL A 158 11.82 2.80 -6.66
N PRO A 159 12.60 3.36 -7.60
CA PRO A 159 12.06 4.11 -8.74
C PRO A 159 11.14 3.27 -9.62
N LYS A 160 10.23 3.93 -10.35
CA LYS A 160 9.40 3.25 -11.35
C LYS A 160 10.25 2.78 -12.51
N GLY A 161 9.87 1.63 -13.09
CA GLY A 161 10.56 1.09 -14.25
C GLY A 161 11.88 0.38 -13.94
N VAL A 162 12.18 0.16 -12.66
CA VAL A 162 13.36 -0.60 -12.22
C VAL A 162 12.94 -2.01 -11.79
N SER A 163 13.78 -3.00 -12.09
CA SER A 163 13.55 -4.36 -11.59
C SER A 163 13.77 -4.42 -10.08
N MET A 164 12.86 -5.11 -9.41
CA MET A 164 12.97 -5.35 -7.97
C MET A 164 13.70 -6.66 -7.65
N LYS A 165 14.34 -7.30 -8.63
CA LYS A 165 15.00 -8.61 -8.46
C LYS A 165 16.12 -8.56 -7.40
N SER A 166 16.94 -7.53 -7.42
CA SER A 166 18.05 -7.34 -6.48
C SER A 166 17.65 -6.80 -5.11
N LEU A 167 16.40 -6.36 -4.94
CA LEU A 167 15.93 -5.87 -3.66
C LEU A 167 15.80 -7.03 -2.68
N THR A 168 16.34 -6.89 -1.47
CA THR A 168 16.25 -7.89 -0.41
C THR A 168 15.16 -7.54 0.61
N GLN A 169 14.77 -8.48 1.47
CA GLN A 169 13.80 -8.18 2.55
C GLN A 169 14.40 -7.20 3.55
N GLU A 170 15.68 -7.35 3.89
CA GLU A 170 16.39 -6.45 4.81
C GLU A 170 16.34 -5.01 4.30
N ARG A 171 16.54 -4.82 2.98
CA ARG A 171 16.44 -3.48 2.38
C ARG A 171 15.01 -2.94 2.43
N CYS A 172 14.00 -3.79 2.30
CA CYS A 172 12.61 -3.39 2.48
C CYS A 172 12.32 -2.95 3.92
N ASP A 173 12.87 -3.66 4.90
CA ASP A 173 12.71 -3.36 6.32
C ASP A 173 13.46 -2.05 6.70
N GLU A 174 14.64 -1.79 6.14
CA GLU A 174 15.34 -0.50 6.27
C GLU A 174 14.50 0.67 5.72
N ILE A 175 13.95 0.52 4.51
CA ILE A 175 13.09 1.54 3.90
C ILE A 175 11.86 1.79 4.78
N ALA A 176 11.21 0.75 5.28
CA ALA A 176 10.09 0.88 6.20
C ALA A 176 10.50 1.60 7.49
N GLY A 177 11.67 1.27 8.05
CA GLY A 177 12.26 1.94 9.21
C GLY A 177 12.46 3.44 8.99
N ASP A 178 13.10 3.82 7.88
CA ASP A 178 13.29 5.22 7.49
C ASP A 178 11.96 5.98 7.39
N LEU A 179 10.94 5.35 6.80
CA LEU A 179 9.62 5.95 6.64
C LEU A 179 8.88 6.08 7.99
N ASN A 180 9.04 5.10 8.87
CA ASN A 180 8.38 5.02 10.18
C ASN A 180 9.00 5.95 11.23
N THR A 181 10.27 6.29 11.08
CA THR A 181 10.99 7.22 11.97
C THR A 181 11.02 8.66 11.46
N ARG A 182 10.49 8.90 10.25
CA ARG A 182 10.47 10.25 9.66
C ARG A 182 9.34 11.09 10.22
N PRO A 183 9.60 12.26 10.86
CA PRO A 183 8.56 13.15 11.37
C PRO A 183 7.56 13.60 10.30
N ARG A 184 6.29 13.68 10.64
CA ARG A 184 5.21 14.07 9.73
C ARG A 184 4.50 15.33 10.20
N LYS A 185 4.42 16.35 9.35
CA LYS A 185 3.73 17.61 9.67
C LYS A 185 2.29 17.39 10.15
N ARG A 186 1.57 16.43 9.52
CA ARG A 186 0.17 16.09 9.87
C ARG A 186 -0.01 15.54 11.28
N TYR A 187 1.08 15.09 11.94
CA TYR A 187 1.09 14.56 13.31
C TYR A 187 1.78 15.50 14.29
N GLY A 188 1.90 16.78 13.97
CA GLY A 188 2.65 17.73 14.80
C GLY A 188 4.13 17.35 14.90
N PHE A 189 4.71 16.88 13.81
CA PHE A 189 6.09 16.41 13.68
C PHE A 189 6.44 15.14 14.44
N ARG A 190 5.47 14.43 15.01
CA ARG A 190 5.68 13.06 15.48
C ARG A 190 5.89 12.11 14.31
N THR A 191 6.56 10.99 14.58
CA THR A 191 6.83 9.92 13.62
C THR A 191 5.66 8.94 13.53
N PRO A 192 5.50 8.19 12.41
CA PRO A 192 4.55 7.09 12.33
C PRO A 192 4.70 6.06 13.45
N SER A 193 5.95 5.71 13.84
CA SER A 193 6.21 4.80 14.96
C SER A 193 5.67 5.33 16.28
N GLU A 194 5.96 6.58 16.62
CA GLU A 194 5.42 7.21 17.84
C GLU A 194 3.89 7.24 17.84
N MET A 195 3.26 7.52 16.68
CA MET A 195 1.81 7.52 16.55
C MET A 195 1.20 6.13 16.70
N TYR A 196 1.90 5.10 16.17
CA TYR A 196 1.42 3.73 16.18
C TYR A 196 1.53 3.09 17.56
N TYR A 197 2.67 3.23 18.23
CA TYR A 197 2.92 2.60 19.54
C TYR A 197 2.36 3.41 20.73
N ALA A 198 1.97 4.67 20.53
CA ALA A 198 1.28 5.46 21.56
C ALA A 198 -0.26 5.21 21.59
N SER A 199 -0.74 4.26 20.81
CA SER A 199 -2.18 3.99 20.62
C SER A 199 -2.70 2.94 21.57
#